data_401409a7df2baf6fffdd179124f19686
#
_entry.id   401409a7df2baf6fffdd179124f19686
#
_cell.length_a   1.000
_cell.length_b   1.000
_cell.length_c   1.000
_cell.angle_alpha   90.00
_cell.angle_beta   90.00
_cell.angle_gamma   90.00
#
_symmetry.space_group_name_H-M   'P 1'
#
loop_
_entity.id
_entity.type
_entity.pdbx_description
1 polymer ?
#
loop_
_entity_poly.entity_id
_entity_poly.type
_entity_poly.pdbx_seq_one_letter_code
_entity_poly.pdbx_strand_id
1 'polypeptide(L)'
;MKFNDAAKVLDGIPHISRHSARVLYDFIRAEKPVDCLELGFAHGASSGYVAAALAANGQGHLTSVDLEASREFHTTIEQTLASLNLASMVTVCRELNSYNWFLKKQIEAQTTDDVCAPCYDFVFIDGSKNWTIDGLAFFLADKLLRPGGWILFDDYSWRYADAIERGKTQSDGVSARDLSPDQIDEPNVAAIFHLLVAQHPDYSRFQVQDDSWAWARKAPGTREVKKTGKSVLGSRLSRWKARVSGNA
;
A
#
# COMPACT_ATOMS: atom_id res chain seq x y z
N MET A 1 -18.64 -0.79 -12.64
CA MET A 1 -18.32 -0.14 -13.96
C MET A 1 -17.48 -1.09 -14.80
N LYS A 2 -17.67 -1.17 -16.13
CA LYS A 2 -16.83 -2.01 -17.00
C LYS A 2 -15.46 -1.36 -17.21
N PHE A 3 -14.42 -2.20 -17.40
CA PHE A 3 -13.04 -1.72 -17.66
C PHE A 3 -12.95 -0.68 -18.78
N ASN A 4 -13.55 -0.98 -19.95
CA ASN A 4 -13.47 -0.07 -21.09
C ASN A 4 -14.15 1.27 -20.85
N ASP A 5 -15.15 1.34 -19.98
CA ASP A 5 -15.81 2.59 -19.65
C ASP A 5 -14.93 3.43 -18.70
N ALA A 6 -14.28 2.78 -17.73
CA ALA A 6 -13.28 3.42 -16.90
C ALA A 6 -12.07 3.90 -17.72
N ALA A 7 -11.56 3.06 -18.63
CA ALA A 7 -10.42 3.39 -19.48
C ALA A 7 -10.66 4.61 -20.37
N LYS A 8 -11.88 4.84 -20.88
CA LYS A 8 -12.20 6.04 -21.67
C LYS A 8 -11.99 7.35 -20.90
N VAL A 9 -12.14 7.28 -19.57
CA VAL A 9 -11.99 8.45 -18.67
C VAL A 9 -10.56 8.55 -18.17
N LEU A 10 -9.93 7.40 -17.88
CA LEU A 10 -8.62 7.32 -17.22
C LEU A 10 -7.44 7.30 -18.22
N ASP A 11 -7.69 7.00 -19.51
CA ASP A 11 -6.64 7.02 -20.53
C ASP A 11 -6.03 8.43 -20.61
N GLY A 12 -4.71 8.53 -20.47
CA GLY A 12 -3.97 9.79 -20.41
C GLY A 12 -3.68 10.32 -19.00
N ILE A 13 -4.28 9.76 -17.95
CA ILE A 13 -3.84 10.01 -16.58
C ILE A 13 -2.58 9.19 -16.33
N PRO A 14 -1.46 9.82 -15.88
CA PRO A 14 -0.17 9.12 -15.77
C PRO A 14 -0.13 8.08 -14.66
N HIS A 15 0.97 7.37 -14.59
CA HIS A 15 1.41 6.41 -13.57
C HIS A 15 0.83 5.00 -13.61
N ILE A 16 -0.06 4.68 -14.55
CA ILE A 16 -0.42 3.27 -14.80
C ILE A 16 -0.60 3.04 -16.30
N SER A 17 -0.02 1.96 -16.83
CA SER A 17 -0.25 1.56 -18.20
C SER A 17 -1.64 0.94 -18.35
N ARG A 18 -2.23 1.01 -19.56
CA ARG A 18 -3.50 0.34 -19.83
C ARG A 18 -3.43 -1.17 -19.61
N HIS A 19 -2.27 -1.79 -19.88
CA HIS A 19 -2.04 -3.21 -19.63
C HIS A 19 -2.07 -3.51 -18.13
N SER A 20 -1.28 -2.81 -17.33
CA SER A 20 -1.25 -2.96 -15.87
C SER A 20 -2.62 -2.68 -15.23
N ALA A 21 -3.29 -1.61 -15.68
CA ALA A 21 -4.65 -1.29 -15.25
C ALA A 21 -5.64 -2.43 -15.53
N ARG A 22 -5.52 -3.11 -16.69
CA ARG A 22 -6.35 -4.26 -17.02
C ARG A 22 -6.10 -5.43 -16.10
N VAL A 23 -4.83 -5.73 -15.83
CA VAL A 23 -4.45 -6.79 -14.88
C VAL A 23 -5.01 -6.53 -13.50
N LEU A 24 -4.84 -5.31 -12.98
CA LEU A 24 -5.35 -4.90 -11.67
C LEU A 24 -6.88 -5.01 -11.60
N TYR A 25 -7.57 -4.48 -12.60
CA TYR A 25 -9.02 -4.57 -12.70
C TYR A 25 -9.52 -6.02 -12.70
N ASP A 26 -8.93 -6.88 -13.55
CA ASP A 26 -9.34 -8.27 -13.68
C ASP A 26 -9.02 -9.07 -12.41
N PHE A 27 -7.91 -8.78 -11.73
CA PHE A 27 -7.57 -9.34 -10.43
C PHE A 27 -8.64 -9.01 -9.37
N ILE A 28 -9.00 -7.73 -9.21
CA ILE A 28 -10.04 -7.30 -8.27
C ILE A 28 -11.40 -7.94 -8.61
N ARG A 29 -11.70 -8.12 -9.91
CA ARG A 29 -12.92 -8.81 -10.37
C ARG A 29 -12.93 -10.29 -10.00
N ALA A 30 -11.78 -10.96 -10.07
CA ALA A 30 -11.64 -12.39 -9.82
C ALA A 30 -11.59 -12.73 -8.33
N GLU A 31 -10.72 -12.05 -7.57
CA GLU A 31 -10.50 -12.31 -6.13
C GLU A 31 -11.61 -11.71 -5.25
N LYS A 32 -12.32 -10.68 -5.73
CA LYS A 32 -13.43 -9.98 -5.06
C LYS A 32 -13.10 -9.50 -3.64
N PRO A 33 -11.94 -8.85 -3.43
CA PRO A 33 -11.64 -8.27 -2.12
C PRO A 33 -12.72 -7.25 -1.75
N VAL A 34 -13.00 -7.13 -0.44
CA VAL A 34 -13.98 -6.17 0.08
C VAL A 34 -13.27 -4.93 0.59
N ASP A 35 -12.26 -5.08 1.42
CA ASP A 35 -11.50 -3.97 1.98
C ASP A 35 -10.11 -3.91 1.30
N CYS A 36 -9.91 -2.86 0.49
CA CYS A 36 -8.69 -2.63 -0.24
C CYS A 36 -7.93 -1.43 0.32
N LEU A 37 -6.60 -1.51 0.30
CA LEU A 37 -5.69 -0.42 0.66
C LEU A 37 -4.72 -0.17 -0.48
N GLU A 38 -4.51 1.10 -0.82
CA GLU A 38 -3.50 1.58 -1.77
C GLU A 38 -2.60 2.59 -1.08
N LEU A 39 -1.30 2.42 -1.20
CA LEU A 39 -0.27 3.31 -0.67
C LEU A 39 0.50 3.94 -1.84
N GLY A 40 0.22 5.21 -2.10
CA GLY A 40 0.62 5.94 -3.29
C GLY A 40 -0.50 5.92 -4.35
N PHE A 41 -1.15 7.06 -4.57
CA PHE A 41 -2.22 7.17 -5.57
C PHE A 41 -1.93 8.23 -6.65
N ALA A 42 -0.95 9.10 -6.45
CA ALA A 42 -0.60 10.18 -7.35
C ALA A 42 -1.85 10.94 -7.88
N HIS A 43 -2.22 10.71 -9.13
CA HIS A 43 -3.41 11.31 -9.79
C HIS A 43 -4.69 10.47 -9.62
N GLY A 44 -4.61 9.30 -8.99
CA GLY A 44 -5.74 8.40 -8.73
C GLY A 44 -6.16 7.52 -9.91
N ALA A 45 -5.29 7.29 -10.89
CA ALA A 45 -5.61 6.43 -12.03
C ALA A 45 -5.80 4.96 -11.59
N SER A 46 -4.87 4.40 -10.84
CA SER A 46 -4.95 3.06 -10.24
C SER A 46 -6.17 2.94 -9.31
N SER A 47 -6.37 3.94 -8.43
CA SER A 47 -7.56 4.04 -7.56
C SER A 47 -8.86 3.98 -8.35
N GLY A 48 -8.93 4.68 -9.49
CA GLY A 48 -10.08 4.69 -10.39
C GLY A 48 -10.39 3.30 -10.97
N TYR A 49 -9.37 2.55 -11.39
CA TYR A 49 -9.55 1.19 -11.92
C TYR A 49 -9.95 0.19 -10.81
N VAL A 50 -9.36 0.30 -9.62
CA VAL A 50 -9.78 -0.52 -8.47
C VAL A 50 -11.22 -0.21 -8.10
N ALA A 51 -11.60 1.06 -7.95
CA ALA A 51 -12.96 1.48 -7.64
C ALA A 51 -13.97 1.01 -8.71
N ALA A 52 -13.60 1.08 -10.01
CA ALA A 52 -14.43 0.58 -11.10
C ALA A 52 -14.66 -0.94 -11.02
N ALA A 53 -13.64 -1.70 -10.64
CA ALA A 53 -13.72 -3.15 -10.45
C ALA A 53 -14.58 -3.52 -9.23
N LEU A 54 -14.41 -2.82 -8.10
CA LEU A 54 -15.24 -2.98 -6.90
C LEU A 54 -16.71 -2.67 -7.20
N ALA A 55 -16.98 -1.55 -7.89
CA ALA A 55 -18.33 -1.21 -8.33
C ALA A 55 -18.94 -2.27 -9.27
N ALA A 56 -18.12 -2.88 -10.14
CA ALA A 56 -18.57 -3.99 -10.98
C ALA A 56 -18.81 -5.29 -10.21
N ASN A 57 -18.18 -5.47 -9.04
CA ASN A 57 -18.45 -6.56 -8.11
C ASN A 57 -19.73 -6.31 -7.28
N GLY A 58 -20.21 -5.05 -7.24
CA GLY A 58 -21.34 -4.65 -6.41
C GLY A 58 -21.02 -4.56 -4.92
N GLN A 59 -19.75 -4.62 -4.55
CA GLN A 59 -19.28 -4.55 -3.16
C GLN A 59 -17.82 -4.11 -3.10
N GLY A 60 -17.41 -3.68 -1.90
CA GLY A 60 -16.05 -3.35 -1.54
C GLY A 60 -15.78 -1.86 -1.47
N HIS A 61 -14.68 -1.50 -0.83
CA HIS A 61 -14.23 -0.14 -0.61
C HIS A 61 -12.70 -0.06 -0.71
N LEU A 62 -12.20 1.05 -1.25
CA LEU A 62 -10.78 1.33 -1.33
C LEU A 62 -10.42 2.46 -0.36
N THR A 63 -9.39 2.26 0.43
CA THR A 63 -8.69 3.35 1.13
C THR A 63 -7.41 3.65 0.37
N SER A 64 -7.28 4.86 -0.18
CA SER A 64 -6.08 5.31 -0.89
C SER A 64 -5.36 6.37 -0.10
N VAL A 65 -4.04 6.20 0.08
CA VAL A 65 -3.20 7.05 0.93
C VAL A 65 -2.02 7.59 0.15
N ASP A 66 -1.75 8.90 0.26
CA ASP A 66 -0.59 9.54 -0.36
C ASP A 66 -0.09 10.70 0.52
N LEU A 67 0.89 11.44 0.01
CA LEU A 67 1.41 12.65 0.65
C LEU A 67 0.43 13.83 0.46
N GLU A 68 0.46 14.78 1.40
CA GLU A 68 -0.29 16.05 1.28
C GLU A 68 0.04 16.79 -0.04
N ALA A 69 1.27 16.68 -0.54
CA ALA A 69 1.69 17.27 -1.81
C ALA A 69 0.85 16.83 -3.02
N SER A 70 0.17 15.68 -2.96
CA SER A 70 -0.74 15.22 -4.02
C SER A 70 -1.96 16.13 -4.24
N ARG A 71 -2.23 17.07 -3.32
CA ARG A 71 -3.26 18.12 -3.52
C ARG A 71 -2.91 19.11 -4.62
N GLU A 72 -1.63 19.28 -4.91
CA GLU A 72 -1.11 20.22 -5.88
C GLU A 72 -1.04 19.62 -7.30
N PHE A 73 -1.38 18.36 -7.45
CA PHE A 73 -1.37 17.71 -8.77
C PHE A 73 -2.46 18.26 -9.68
N HIS A 74 -2.11 18.55 -10.91
CA HIS A 74 -3.05 18.87 -11.97
C HIS A 74 -3.68 17.59 -12.51
N THR A 75 -4.88 17.38 -12.16
CA THR A 75 -5.76 16.25 -11.94
C THR A 75 -5.47 15.59 -10.60
N THR A 76 -6.28 15.90 -9.60
CA THR A 76 -6.26 15.25 -8.29
C THR A 76 -7.08 13.98 -8.32
N ILE A 77 -6.83 13.08 -7.35
CA ILE A 77 -7.61 11.85 -7.19
C ILE A 77 -9.13 12.14 -7.06
N GLU A 78 -9.52 13.23 -6.36
CA GLU A 78 -10.92 13.59 -6.20
C GLU A 78 -11.57 13.93 -7.56
N GLN A 79 -10.84 14.65 -8.43
CA GLN A 79 -11.29 14.96 -9.78
C GLN A 79 -11.40 13.69 -10.64
N THR A 80 -10.41 12.81 -10.54
CA THR A 80 -10.40 11.51 -11.21
C THR A 80 -11.61 10.67 -10.81
N LEU A 81 -11.85 10.52 -9.50
CA LEU A 81 -12.97 9.74 -8.98
C LEU A 81 -14.33 10.37 -9.28
N ALA A 82 -14.43 11.70 -9.26
CA ALA A 82 -15.64 12.42 -9.63
C ALA A 82 -16.01 12.21 -11.10
N SER A 83 -15.01 12.23 -12.01
CA SER A 83 -15.23 11.99 -13.45
C SER A 83 -15.76 10.57 -13.75
N LEU A 84 -15.50 9.63 -12.87
CA LEU A 84 -16.00 8.24 -12.92
C LEU A 84 -17.33 8.05 -12.17
N ASN A 85 -17.80 9.04 -11.40
CA ASN A 85 -18.90 8.90 -10.42
C ASN A 85 -18.65 7.79 -9.40
N LEU A 86 -17.39 7.62 -8.95
CA LEU A 86 -16.95 6.57 -8.02
C LEU A 86 -16.38 7.12 -6.71
N ALA A 87 -16.55 8.40 -6.42
CA ALA A 87 -16.02 9.02 -5.20
C ALA A 87 -16.50 8.34 -3.91
N SER A 88 -17.71 7.79 -3.88
CA SER A 88 -18.23 7.05 -2.71
C SER A 88 -17.58 5.69 -2.47
N MET A 89 -16.84 5.17 -3.45
CA MET A 89 -16.15 3.88 -3.36
C MET A 89 -14.74 4.00 -2.76
N VAL A 90 -14.24 5.23 -2.56
CA VAL A 90 -12.86 5.46 -2.15
C VAL A 90 -12.80 6.46 -1.00
N THR A 91 -12.09 6.10 0.06
CA THR A 91 -11.65 7.03 1.11
C THR A 91 -10.25 7.52 0.77
N VAL A 92 -10.09 8.82 0.54
CA VAL A 92 -8.80 9.44 0.25
C VAL A 92 -8.20 9.98 1.53
N CYS A 93 -7.00 9.51 1.86
CA CYS A 93 -6.21 9.92 3.01
C CYS A 93 -4.89 10.54 2.58
N ARG A 94 -4.37 11.49 3.35
CA ARG A 94 -3.07 12.11 3.09
C ARG A 94 -2.26 12.26 4.37
N GLU A 95 -0.95 12.12 4.24
CA GLU A 95 0.04 12.27 5.32
C GLU A 95 1.16 13.21 4.90
N LEU A 96 1.79 13.87 5.86
CA LEU A 96 2.86 14.83 5.56
C LEU A 96 4.15 14.18 5.08
N ASN A 97 4.55 13.06 5.72
CA ASN A 97 5.88 12.48 5.50
C ASN A 97 5.84 11.12 4.80
N SER A 98 4.87 10.27 5.16
CA SER A 98 4.78 8.90 4.65
C SER A 98 3.45 8.27 5.04
N TYR A 99 2.92 7.43 4.17
CA TYR A 99 1.78 6.55 4.48
C TYR A 99 2.05 5.60 5.65
N ASN A 100 3.29 5.42 6.08
CA ASN A 100 3.61 4.66 7.30
C ASN A 100 2.97 5.25 8.55
N TRP A 101 2.76 6.58 8.57
CA TRP A 101 2.04 7.22 9.66
C TRP A 101 0.54 6.89 9.65
N PHE A 102 -0.06 6.80 8.48
CA PHE A 102 -1.42 6.28 8.30
C PHE A 102 -1.52 4.82 8.79
N LEU A 103 -0.62 3.95 8.34
CA LEU A 103 -0.58 2.54 8.75
C LEU A 103 -0.44 2.40 10.28
N LYS A 104 0.41 3.23 10.91
CA LYS A 104 0.54 3.28 12.37
C LYS A 104 -0.80 3.63 13.04
N LYS A 105 -1.53 4.64 12.55
CA LYS A 105 -2.85 5.01 13.06
C LYS A 105 -3.88 3.90 12.88
N GLN A 106 -3.85 3.21 11.73
CA GLN A 106 -4.72 2.07 11.48
C GLN A 106 -4.44 0.91 12.44
N ILE A 107 -3.17 0.56 12.65
CA ILE A 107 -2.79 -0.47 13.62
C ILE A 107 -3.27 -0.10 15.03
N GLU A 108 -3.12 1.14 15.45
CA GLU A 108 -3.63 1.62 16.74
C GLU A 108 -5.15 1.44 16.86
N ALA A 109 -5.89 1.84 15.82
CA ALA A 109 -7.35 1.74 15.79
C ALA A 109 -7.85 0.28 15.79
N GLN A 110 -7.07 -0.64 15.21
CA GLN A 110 -7.39 -2.07 15.13
C GLN A 110 -6.83 -2.89 16.31
N THR A 111 -6.11 -2.26 17.25
CA THR A 111 -5.46 -2.98 18.35
C THR A 111 -6.30 -2.95 19.62
N THR A 112 -6.63 -4.14 20.12
CA THR A 112 -7.22 -4.36 21.44
C THR A 112 -6.39 -5.39 22.21
N ASP A 113 -6.06 -5.12 23.46
CA ASP A 113 -5.25 -6.00 24.32
C ASP A 113 -3.91 -6.44 23.66
N ASP A 114 -3.21 -5.50 23.03
CA ASP A 114 -1.95 -5.71 22.30
C ASP A 114 -2.05 -6.63 21.07
N VAL A 115 -3.26 -6.91 20.57
CA VAL A 115 -3.52 -7.70 19.38
C VAL A 115 -4.15 -6.82 18.32
N CYS A 116 -3.49 -6.69 17.16
CA CYS A 116 -4.03 -5.99 16.00
C CYS A 116 -4.93 -6.93 15.19
N ALA A 117 -6.18 -6.52 14.94
CA ALA A 117 -7.10 -7.24 14.08
C ALA A 117 -6.86 -6.84 12.60
N PRO A 118 -6.59 -7.79 11.69
CA PRO A 118 -6.43 -7.49 10.27
C PRO A 118 -7.75 -6.98 9.66
N CYS A 119 -7.66 -5.96 8.80
CA CYS A 119 -8.85 -5.30 8.25
C CYS A 119 -8.88 -5.18 6.72
N TYR A 120 -7.80 -5.53 6.00
CA TYR A 120 -7.74 -5.45 4.53
C TYR A 120 -7.63 -6.84 3.89
N ASP A 121 -8.25 -7.01 2.72
CA ASP A 121 -8.16 -8.21 1.89
C ASP A 121 -7.10 -8.07 0.79
N PHE A 122 -6.83 -6.84 0.38
CA PHE A 122 -5.85 -6.50 -0.66
C PHE A 122 -5.10 -5.23 -0.27
N VAL A 123 -3.78 -5.27 -0.41
CA VAL A 123 -2.89 -4.11 -0.22
C VAL A 123 -2.07 -3.92 -1.48
N PHE A 124 -2.07 -2.71 -2.03
CA PHE A 124 -1.24 -2.28 -3.14
C PHE A 124 -0.25 -1.21 -2.67
N ILE A 125 1.04 -1.51 -2.73
CA ILE A 125 2.13 -0.60 -2.39
C ILE A 125 2.71 -0.05 -3.70
N ASP A 126 2.38 1.19 -4.00
CA ASP A 126 2.79 1.94 -5.21
C ASP A 126 3.35 3.31 -4.82
N GLY A 127 4.14 3.34 -3.76
CA GLY A 127 4.58 4.58 -3.13
C GLY A 127 5.99 4.99 -3.48
N SER A 128 6.86 5.11 -2.49
CA SER A 128 8.14 5.82 -2.58
C SER A 128 9.26 5.05 -3.27
N LYS A 129 9.12 3.78 -3.54
CA LYS A 129 10.14 2.88 -4.11
C LYS A 129 11.45 2.91 -3.31
N ASN A 130 11.33 3.09 -2.00
CA ASN A 130 12.44 3.27 -1.08
C ASN A 130 12.49 2.14 -0.06
N TRP A 131 13.69 1.57 0.13
CA TRP A 131 13.92 0.47 1.08
C TRP A 131 13.39 0.78 2.49
N THR A 132 13.67 1.98 3.01
CA THR A 132 13.29 2.35 4.37
C THR A 132 11.79 2.56 4.53
N ILE A 133 11.16 3.20 3.54
CA ILE A 133 9.73 3.54 3.60
C ILE A 133 8.89 2.32 3.26
N ASP A 134 9.12 1.68 2.11
CA ASP A 134 8.29 0.57 1.63
C ASP A 134 8.60 -0.74 2.37
N GLY A 135 9.86 -0.92 2.81
CA GLY A 135 10.21 -2.05 3.68
C GLY A 135 9.46 -1.98 5.02
N LEU A 136 9.38 -0.80 5.64
CA LEU A 136 8.55 -0.63 6.83
C LEU A 136 7.06 -0.75 6.50
N ALA A 137 6.60 -0.19 5.38
CA ALA A 137 5.21 -0.30 4.94
C ALA A 137 4.77 -1.76 4.79
N PHE A 138 5.63 -2.63 4.27
CA PHE A 138 5.35 -4.07 4.21
C PHE A 138 5.03 -4.65 5.60
N PHE A 139 5.88 -4.44 6.59
CA PHE A 139 5.66 -4.99 7.94
C PHE A 139 4.45 -4.39 8.65
N LEU A 140 4.13 -3.13 8.39
CA LEU A 140 2.94 -2.49 8.95
C LEU A 140 1.67 -2.99 8.24
N ALA A 141 1.70 -3.09 6.92
CA ALA A 141 0.61 -3.62 6.10
C ALA A 141 0.34 -5.10 6.39
N ASP A 142 1.38 -5.89 6.66
CA ASP A 142 1.23 -7.29 7.07
C ASP A 142 0.32 -7.44 8.29
N LYS A 143 0.45 -6.57 9.30
CA LYS A 143 -0.42 -6.59 10.48
C LYS A 143 -1.89 -6.34 10.16
N LEU A 144 -2.15 -5.58 9.11
CA LEU A 144 -3.49 -5.17 8.68
C LEU A 144 -4.07 -6.07 7.58
N LEU A 145 -3.24 -6.85 6.88
CA LEU A 145 -3.66 -7.76 5.82
C LEU A 145 -4.22 -9.05 6.43
N ARG A 146 -5.44 -9.39 6.06
CA ARG A 146 -6.11 -10.62 6.50
C ARG A 146 -5.37 -11.87 6.00
N PRO A 147 -5.38 -12.97 6.76
CA PRO A 147 -4.99 -14.27 6.25
C PRO A 147 -5.74 -14.61 4.96
N GLY A 148 -5.01 -15.06 3.94
CA GLY A 148 -5.54 -15.30 2.60
C GLY A 148 -5.60 -14.07 1.69
N GLY A 149 -5.34 -12.88 2.22
CA GLY A 149 -5.27 -11.63 1.45
C GLY A 149 -4.04 -11.55 0.55
N TRP A 150 -4.07 -10.61 -0.38
CA TRP A 150 -2.99 -10.38 -1.34
C TRP A 150 -2.28 -9.05 -1.10
N ILE A 151 -0.97 -9.06 -1.33
CA ILE A 151 -0.17 -7.85 -1.41
C ILE A 151 0.48 -7.74 -2.79
N LEU A 152 0.45 -6.54 -3.34
CA LEU A 152 1.04 -6.17 -4.63
C LEU A 152 2.02 -5.01 -4.43
N PHE A 153 3.17 -5.10 -5.06
CA PHE A 153 4.14 -4.01 -5.17
C PHE A 153 4.27 -3.58 -6.62
N ASP A 154 4.26 -2.27 -6.87
CA ASP A 154 4.58 -1.69 -8.18
C ASP A 154 6.07 -1.40 -8.32
N ASP A 155 6.48 -1.13 -9.56
CA ASP A 155 7.84 -0.70 -9.90
C ASP A 155 8.95 -1.66 -9.43
N TYR A 156 8.73 -2.98 -9.56
CA TYR A 156 9.62 -4.02 -9.06
C TYR A 156 11.08 -3.85 -9.48
N SER A 157 11.34 -3.55 -10.76
CA SER A 157 12.70 -3.38 -11.29
C SER A 157 13.19 -1.92 -11.33
N TRP A 158 12.37 -0.96 -10.87
CA TRP A 158 12.68 0.46 -10.94
C TRP A 158 13.83 0.85 -10.00
N ARG A 159 14.71 1.76 -10.47
CA ARG A 159 15.84 2.30 -9.71
C ARG A 159 15.80 3.82 -9.70
N TYR A 160 16.35 4.44 -8.66
CA TYR A 160 16.54 5.89 -8.63
C TYR A 160 17.46 6.35 -9.78
N ALA A 161 18.47 5.55 -10.17
CA ALA A 161 19.32 5.83 -11.32
C ALA A 161 18.51 6.12 -12.58
N ASP A 162 17.48 5.32 -12.87
CA ASP A 162 16.64 5.47 -14.07
C ASP A 162 15.84 6.79 -14.05
N ALA A 163 15.47 7.29 -12.87
CA ALA A 163 14.80 8.58 -12.72
C ALA A 163 15.79 9.74 -12.90
N ILE A 164 16.99 9.63 -12.34
CA ILE A 164 18.04 10.63 -12.44
C ILE A 164 18.48 10.80 -13.90
N GLU A 165 18.70 9.69 -14.62
CA GLU A 165 19.04 9.70 -16.06
C GLU A 165 17.98 10.41 -16.91
N ARG A 166 16.70 10.33 -16.49
CA ARG A 166 15.58 11.04 -17.12
C ARG A 166 15.41 12.49 -16.66
N GLY A 167 16.37 13.02 -15.88
CA GLY A 167 16.35 14.40 -15.38
C GLY A 167 15.37 14.63 -14.22
N LYS A 168 14.88 13.57 -13.58
CA LYS A 168 14.03 13.66 -12.39
C LYS A 168 14.91 13.64 -11.13
N THR A 169 14.90 14.72 -10.36
CA THR A 169 15.73 14.88 -9.16
C THR A 169 15.00 14.51 -7.87
N GLN A 170 13.69 14.27 -7.91
CA GLN A 170 12.88 13.88 -6.76
C GLN A 170 11.98 12.72 -7.13
N SER A 171 11.85 11.79 -6.21
CA SER A 171 10.88 10.69 -6.27
C SER A 171 10.16 10.65 -4.93
N ASP A 172 8.85 10.77 -4.95
CA ASP A 172 7.86 10.38 -3.94
C ASP A 172 8.25 10.62 -2.47
N GLY A 173 8.71 11.81 -2.14
CA GLY A 173 8.99 12.23 -0.76
C GLY A 173 10.38 11.86 -0.22
N VAL A 174 11.18 11.10 -0.97
CA VAL A 174 12.60 10.85 -0.65
C VAL A 174 13.48 11.52 -1.70
N SER A 175 14.37 12.38 -1.27
CA SER A 175 15.32 13.04 -2.16
C SER A 175 16.47 12.09 -2.51
N ALA A 176 16.73 11.89 -3.81
CA ALA A 176 17.87 11.09 -4.27
C ALA A 176 19.23 11.60 -3.77
N ARG A 177 19.33 12.88 -3.38
CA ARG A 177 20.55 13.46 -2.80
C ARG A 177 20.98 12.82 -1.48
N ASP A 178 20.03 12.20 -0.76
CA ASP A 178 20.27 11.61 0.55
C ASP A 178 20.55 10.10 0.47
N LEU A 179 20.70 9.57 -0.76
CA LEU A 179 20.97 8.17 -1.03
C LEU A 179 22.45 7.96 -1.44
N SER A 180 23.05 6.87 -0.99
CA SER A 180 24.37 6.43 -1.45
C SER A 180 24.29 5.87 -2.88
N PRO A 181 25.43 5.77 -3.62
CA PRO A 181 25.43 5.22 -4.98
C PRO A 181 24.81 3.83 -5.09
N ASP A 182 25.06 2.94 -4.14
CA ASP A 182 24.49 1.59 -4.08
C ASP A 182 22.98 1.61 -3.86
N GLN A 183 22.44 2.54 -3.07
CA GLN A 183 21.01 2.73 -2.90
C GLN A 183 20.33 3.30 -4.17
N ILE A 184 21.06 4.12 -4.93
CA ILE A 184 20.57 4.69 -6.20
C ILE A 184 20.45 3.62 -7.27
N ASP A 185 21.42 2.70 -7.34
CA ASP A 185 21.47 1.63 -8.34
C ASP A 185 20.63 0.40 -7.96
N GLU A 186 20.25 0.27 -6.69
CA GLU A 186 19.47 -0.87 -6.21
C GLU A 186 18.00 -0.79 -6.67
N PRO A 187 17.42 -1.84 -7.26
CA PRO A 187 15.97 -1.95 -7.42
C PRO A 187 15.32 -2.25 -6.07
N ASN A 188 15.07 -1.20 -5.30
CA ASN A 188 14.66 -1.29 -3.89
C ASN A 188 13.42 -2.14 -3.67
N VAL A 189 12.44 -2.08 -4.58
CA VAL A 189 11.20 -2.89 -4.46
C VAL A 189 11.52 -4.37 -4.65
N ALA A 190 12.38 -4.73 -5.61
CA ALA A 190 12.84 -6.11 -5.77
C ALA A 190 13.58 -6.61 -4.52
N ALA A 191 14.44 -5.77 -3.95
CA ALA A 191 15.15 -6.10 -2.70
C ALA A 191 14.15 -6.33 -1.55
N ILE A 192 13.16 -5.45 -1.36
CA ILE A 192 12.08 -5.62 -0.37
C ILE A 192 11.35 -6.94 -0.61
N PHE A 193 10.96 -7.20 -1.85
CA PHE A 193 10.21 -8.40 -2.18
C PHE A 193 11.01 -9.69 -1.88
N HIS A 194 12.27 -9.75 -2.29
CA HIS A 194 13.10 -10.94 -2.07
C HIS A 194 13.58 -11.11 -0.63
N LEU A 195 13.94 -10.03 0.05
CA LEU A 195 14.56 -10.10 1.36
C LEU A 195 13.57 -10.06 2.51
N LEU A 196 12.42 -9.41 2.32
CA LEU A 196 11.42 -9.27 3.37
C LEU A 196 10.17 -10.12 3.09
N VAL A 197 9.58 -10.02 1.90
CA VAL A 197 8.30 -10.69 1.59
C VAL A 197 8.50 -12.18 1.33
N ALA A 198 9.43 -12.55 0.44
CA ALA A 198 9.65 -13.96 0.06
C ALA A 198 10.25 -14.79 1.20
N GLN A 199 10.94 -14.15 2.14
CA GLN A 199 11.48 -14.80 3.33
C GLN A 199 10.52 -14.77 4.52
N HIS A 200 9.39 -14.08 4.41
CA HIS A 200 8.41 -14.02 5.48
C HIS A 200 7.63 -15.36 5.58
N PRO A 201 7.55 -16.00 6.76
CA PRO A 201 7.01 -17.34 6.91
C PRO A 201 5.51 -17.44 6.58
N ASP A 202 4.79 -16.33 6.61
CA ASP A 202 3.35 -16.30 6.41
C ASP A 202 2.95 -15.93 4.97
N TYR A 203 3.91 -15.85 4.02
CA TYR A 203 3.61 -15.54 2.61
C TYR A 203 3.92 -16.71 1.67
N SER A 204 3.19 -16.74 0.57
CA SER A 204 3.28 -17.76 -0.47
C SER A 204 2.76 -17.21 -1.80
N ARG A 205 2.75 -18.04 -2.86
CA ARG A 205 2.26 -17.69 -4.20
C ARG A 205 2.93 -16.43 -4.75
N PHE A 206 4.27 -16.41 -4.65
CA PHE A 206 5.08 -15.33 -5.18
C PHE A 206 5.04 -15.32 -6.70
N GLN A 207 4.83 -14.14 -7.27
CA GLN A 207 4.84 -13.95 -8.71
C GLN A 207 5.42 -12.58 -9.04
N VAL A 208 6.39 -12.54 -9.95
CA VAL A 208 6.83 -11.29 -10.60
C VAL A 208 6.20 -11.26 -11.98
N GLN A 209 5.53 -10.16 -12.31
CA GLN A 209 4.80 -9.99 -13.54
C GLN A 209 5.38 -8.83 -14.34
N ASP A 210 5.76 -9.12 -15.61
CA ASP A 210 6.24 -8.13 -16.58
C ASP A 210 7.42 -7.28 -16.06
N ASP A 211 8.21 -7.84 -15.13
CA ASP A 211 9.33 -7.18 -14.46
C ASP A 211 8.95 -5.84 -13.78
N SER A 212 7.67 -5.64 -13.58
CA SER A 212 7.06 -4.42 -13.06
C SER A 212 6.32 -4.65 -11.74
N TRP A 213 5.61 -5.76 -11.60
CA TRP A 213 4.76 -6.03 -10.44
C TRP A 213 5.18 -7.29 -9.70
N ALA A 214 5.17 -7.21 -8.37
CA ALA A 214 5.45 -8.36 -7.51
C ALA A 214 4.25 -8.65 -6.60
N TRP A 215 3.72 -9.86 -6.71
CA TRP A 215 2.55 -10.35 -5.99
C TRP A 215 2.95 -11.37 -4.94
N ALA A 216 2.31 -11.31 -3.77
CA ALA A 216 2.39 -12.38 -2.79
C ALA A 216 1.05 -12.55 -2.08
N ARG A 217 0.75 -13.76 -1.63
CA ARG A 217 -0.45 -14.07 -0.86
C ARG A 217 -0.09 -14.41 0.56
N LYS A 218 -0.73 -13.76 1.51
CA LYS A 218 -0.61 -14.12 2.92
C LYS A 218 -1.27 -15.48 3.13
N ALA A 219 -0.58 -16.41 3.78
CA ALA A 219 -1.12 -17.74 4.07
C ALA A 219 -2.40 -17.63 4.90
N PRO A 220 -3.40 -18.49 4.70
CA PRO A 220 -4.54 -18.59 5.59
C PRO A 220 -4.00 -19.02 6.97
N GLY A 221 -3.94 -18.07 7.90
CA GLY A 221 -3.17 -18.25 9.13
C GLY A 221 -3.88 -19.10 10.16
N THR A 222 -3.09 -19.90 10.88
CA THR A 222 -3.35 -20.30 12.25
C THR A 222 -2.05 -20.14 13.03
N ARG A 223 -1.63 -18.92 13.27
CA ARG A 223 -0.54 -18.70 14.23
C ARG A 223 -1.18 -18.52 15.61
N GLU A 224 -1.45 -19.64 16.30
CA GLU A 224 -1.72 -19.62 17.74
C GLU A 224 -0.44 -19.18 18.46
N VAL A 225 -0.42 -17.97 18.96
CA VAL A 225 0.58 -17.55 19.94
C VAL A 225 0.22 -18.21 21.27
N LYS A 226 0.80 -19.34 21.58
CA LYS A 226 0.69 -19.94 22.91
C LYS A 226 1.33 -18.99 23.91
N LYS A 227 0.52 -18.26 24.66
CA LYS A 227 0.99 -17.47 25.81
C LYS A 227 1.37 -18.45 26.93
N THR A 228 2.66 -18.78 27.05
CA THR A 228 3.18 -19.53 28.19
C THR A 228 3.73 -18.52 29.20
N GLY A 229 3.05 -18.38 30.35
CA GLY A 229 3.49 -17.54 31.47
C GLY A 229 2.71 -16.23 31.65
N LYS A 230 2.77 -15.69 32.88
CA LYS A 230 2.18 -14.39 33.21
C LYS A 230 2.86 -13.29 32.39
N SER A 231 2.11 -12.52 31.60
CA SER A 231 2.60 -11.41 30.80
C SER A 231 3.26 -10.36 31.69
N VAL A 232 4.59 -10.27 31.65
CA VAL A 232 5.36 -9.20 32.31
C VAL A 232 5.30 -7.88 31.51
N LEU A 233 4.91 -7.95 30.22
CA LEU A 233 4.84 -6.77 29.35
C LEU A 233 3.65 -5.84 29.67
N GLY A 234 2.49 -6.37 30.02
CA GLY A 234 1.30 -5.56 30.34
C GLY A 234 1.52 -4.60 31.52
N SER A 235 2.36 -5.01 32.48
CA SER A 235 2.68 -4.16 33.65
C SER A 235 3.69 -3.02 33.34
N ARG A 236 4.46 -3.11 32.26
CA ARG A 236 5.43 -2.07 31.85
C ARG A 236 4.79 -1.00 30.98
N LEU A 237 3.89 -1.37 30.07
CA LEU A 237 3.16 -0.43 29.21
C LEU A 237 2.11 0.38 29.98
N SER A 238 1.42 -0.21 30.97
CA SER A 238 0.53 0.52 31.86
C SER A 238 1.25 1.54 32.73
N ARG A 239 2.48 1.23 33.19
CA ARG A 239 3.34 2.17 33.92
C ARG A 239 3.86 3.30 33.04
N TRP A 240 4.08 3.06 31.75
CA TRP A 240 4.50 4.11 30.81
C TRP A 240 3.34 5.05 30.47
N LYS A 241 2.14 4.52 30.21
CA LYS A 241 0.92 5.33 30.01
C LYS A 241 0.58 6.20 31.22
N ALA A 242 0.74 5.68 32.45
CA ALA A 242 0.52 6.44 33.68
C ALA A 242 1.55 7.56 33.90
N ARG A 243 2.78 7.43 33.38
CA ARG A 243 3.80 8.50 33.45
C ARG A 243 3.58 9.63 32.45
N VAL A 244 2.95 9.34 31.29
CA VAL A 244 2.69 10.34 30.24
C VAL A 244 1.41 11.13 30.53
N SER A 245 0.45 10.57 31.27
CA SER A 245 -0.81 11.24 31.67
C SER A 245 -0.74 11.99 33.00
N GLY A 246 0.40 11.94 33.68
CA GLY A 246 0.58 12.59 35.02
C GLY A 246 1.31 13.95 35.03
N ASN A 247 1.60 14.54 33.85
CA ASN A 247 2.17 15.89 33.73
C ASN A 247 1.28 16.71 32.76
N ALA A 248 0.14 17.12 33.26
CA ALA A 248 -0.65 18.23 32.73
C ALA A 248 -1.12 19.06 33.90
#